data_9de995b0ba77e31fb3f6363c3120e523
#
_entry.id   9de995b0ba77e31fb3f6363c3120e523
#
_cell.length_a   1.000
_cell.length_b   1.000
_cell.length_c   1.000
_cell.angle_alpha   90.00
_cell.angle_beta   90.00
_cell.angle_gamma   90.00
#
_symmetry.space_group_name_H-M   'P 1'
#
loop_
_entity.id
_entity.type
_entity.pdbx_description
1 polymer ?
#
loop_
_entity_poly.entity_id
_entity_poly.type
_entity_poly.pdbx_seq_one_letter_code
_entity_poly.pdbx_strand_id
1 'polypeptide(L)'
;MKGLCSTDKFLRAILNKENGLLPPKGLLSHVGILESPNYHKLLFLTDMAVLPLPDFRQKVKQTNFVVKVAKSFGIAKPKVAFIAASEQVLDSMPACMEAAALAKMVDRGQIRGCIADGPLALDVAIDNESVEIKKLVSPVAGDADCLVFPNIESANVFWKTNSKLSPGVRQAGMLVGTTAPCILASRAD
;
A
#
# COMPACT_ATOMS: atom_id res chain seq x y z
N MET A 1 7.73 -17.42 8.75
CA MET A 1 6.45 -16.81 9.17
C MET A 1 6.53 -16.42 10.63
N LYS A 2 6.10 -15.18 10.98
CA LYS A 2 6.03 -14.74 12.38
C LYS A 2 4.86 -15.44 13.09
N GLY A 3 5.17 -16.05 14.25
CA GLY A 3 4.15 -16.58 15.17
C GLY A 3 3.94 -15.63 16.36
N LEU A 4 3.97 -16.17 17.57
CA LEU A 4 3.73 -15.41 18.82
C LEU A 4 4.87 -14.49 19.26
N CYS A 5 6.03 -14.52 18.61
CA CYS A 5 7.12 -13.60 18.96
C CYS A 5 6.73 -12.14 18.67
N SER A 6 7.39 -11.18 19.36
CA SER A 6 7.14 -9.77 19.12
C SER A 6 7.60 -9.36 17.72
N THR A 7 6.92 -8.39 17.12
CA THR A 7 7.29 -7.82 15.82
C THR A 7 8.71 -7.24 15.85
N ASP A 8 9.11 -6.59 16.94
CA ASP A 8 10.46 -6.05 17.13
C ASP A 8 11.53 -7.16 17.02
N LYS A 9 11.38 -8.26 17.75
CA LYS A 9 12.32 -9.39 17.66
C LYS A 9 12.40 -9.98 16.26
N PHE A 10 11.26 -10.12 15.58
CA PHE A 10 11.18 -10.64 14.23
C PHE A 10 11.87 -9.69 13.22
N LEU A 11 11.61 -8.39 13.32
CA LEU A 11 12.24 -7.39 12.45
C LEU A 11 13.75 -7.30 12.70
N ARG A 12 14.21 -7.34 13.96
CA ARG A 12 15.65 -7.34 14.28
C ARG A 12 16.39 -8.52 13.66
N ALA A 13 15.77 -9.70 13.62
CA ALA A 13 16.37 -10.88 12.98
C ALA A 13 16.48 -10.67 11.46
N ILE A 14 15.45 -10.10 10.80
CA ILE A 14 15.47 -9.83 9.36
C ILE A 14 16.49 -8.73 9.00
N LEU A 15 16.61 -7.72 9.85
CA LEU A 15 17.51 -6.56 9.66
C LEU A 15 18.94 -6.81 10.14
N ASN A 16 19.26 -8.00 10.66
CA ASN A 16 20.60 -8.33 11.10
C ASN A 16 21.57 -8.17 9.92
N LYS A 17 22.72 -7.50 10.16
CA LYS A 17 23.67 -7.16 9.09
C LYS A 17 24.46 -8.36 8.56
N GLU A 18 24.65 -9.38 9.37
CA GLU A 18 25.46 -10.56 9.02
C GLU A 18 24.60 -11.69 8.45
N ASN A 19 23.50 -12.01 9.13
CA ASN A 19 22.67 -13.18 8.83
C ASN A 19 21.20 -12.81 8.50
N GLY A 20 20.90 -11.52 8.31
CA GLY A 20 19.56 -11.05 8.01
C GLY A 20 19.15 -11.28 6.57
N LEU A 21 17.90 -10.93 6.28
CA LEU A 21 17.30 -11.17 4.97
C LEU A 21 17.17 -9.89 4.12
N LEU A 22 17.63 -8.75 4.62
CA LEU A 22 17.60 -7.51 3.85
C LEU A 22 18.92 -7.37 3.06
N PRO A 23 18.87 -7.25 1.72
CA PRO A 23 20.07 -7.05 0.92
C PRO A 23 20.70 -5.68 1.20
N PRO A 24 22.02 -5.51 0.93
CA PRO A 24 22.69 -4.22 1.09
C PRO A 24 21.95 -3.10 0.37
N LYS A 25 21.72 -1.96 1.05
CA LYS A 25 20.93 -0.82 0.56
C LYS A 25 19.47 -1.17 0.20
N GLY A 26 18.99 -2.34 0.64
CA GLY A 26 17.59 -2.73 0.51
C GLY A 26 16.67 -1.83 1.34
N LEU A 27 15.40 -1.78 0.96
CA LEU A 27 14.34 -1.17 1.73
C LEU A 27 13.41 -2.27 2.22
N LEU A 28 13.22 -2.35 3.53
CA LEU A 28 12.17 -3.19 4.11
C LEU A 28 10.87 -2.41 4.11
N SER A 29 9.80 -3.02 3.63
CA SER A 29 8.45 -2.47 3.67
C SER A 29 7.43 -3.59 3.91
N HIS A 30 6.18 -3.24 4.06
CA HIS A 30 5.10 -4.18 4.31
C HIS A 30 4.03 -4.05 3.21
N VAL A 31 3.56 -5.17 2.70
CA VAL A 31 2.38 -5.23 1.83
C VAL A 31 1.32 -6.06 2.53
N GLY A 32 0.16 -5.45 2.74
CA GLY A 32 -1.05 -6.13 3.18
C GLY A 32 -1.94 -6.50 2.02
N ILE A 33 -2.70 -7.56 2.19
CA ILE A 33 -3.72 -8.02 1.26
C ILE A 33 -5.01 -8.10 2.05
N LEU A 34 -6.05 -7.44 1.56
CA LEU A 34 -7.36 -7.36 2.19
C LEU A 34 -8.40 -7.91 1.24
N GLU A 35 -9.16 -8.88 1.72
CA GLU A 35 -10.38 -9.38 1.12
C GLU A 35 -11.56 -8.84 1.93
N SER A 36 -12.44 -8.09 1.30
CA SER A 36 -13.61 -7.49 1.94
C SER A 36 -14.89 -7.91 1.22
N PRO A 37 -15.95 -8.31 1.94
CA PRO A 37 -17.26 -8.57 1.31
C PRO A 37 -17.88 -7.32 0.67
N ASN A 38 -17.41 -6.13 1.05
CA ASN A 38 -17.88 -4.85 0.54
C ASN A 38 -17.03 -4.32 -0.63
N TYR A 39 -16.07 -5.09 -1.12
CA TYR A 39 -15.25 -4.72 -2.28
C TYR A 39 -15.09 -5.91 -3.22
N HIS A 40 -15.26 -5.67 -4.50
CA HIS A 40 -15.42 -6.72 -5.53
C HIS A 40 -14.13 -7.48 -5.87
N LYS A 41 -12.98 -7.09 -5.33
CA LYS A 41 -11.67 -7.71 -5.56
C LYS A 41 -10.74 -7.57 -4.37
N LEU A 42 -9.57 -8.22 -4.43
CA LEU A 42 -8.53 -8.03 -3.42
C LEU A 42 -7.94 -6.63 -3.48
N LEU A 43 -7.70 -6.03 -2.31
CA LEU A 43 -6.94 -4.79 -2.17
C LEU A 43 -5.55 -5.07 -1.63
N PHE A 44 -4.55 -4.51 -2.27
CA PHE A 44 -3.14 -4.56 -1.87
C PHE A 44 -2.74 -3.22 -1.27
N LEU A 45 -2.13 -3.21 -0.10
CA LEU A 45 -1.93 -2.00 0.71
C LEU A 45 -0.45 -1.87 1.11
N THR A 46 0.08 -0.66 1.11
CA THR A 46 1.42 -0.37 1.65
C THR A 46 1.47 1.01 2.30
N ASP A 47 2.19 1.26 3.34
CA ASP A 47 2.83 0.44 4.35
C ASP A 47 2.14 0.69 5.70
N MET A 48 1.67 -0.37 6.36
CA MET A 48 0.96 -0.23 7.62
C MET A 48 1.77 -0.73 8.84
N ALA A 49 3.06 -1.14 8.64
CA ALA A 49 3.77 -1.85 9.71
C ALA A 49 5.27 -1.57 9.85
N VAL A 50 5.93 -0.96 8.87
CA VAL A 50 7.41 -0.87 8.83
C VAL A 50 7.93 0.55 8.71
N LEU A 51 7.47 1.33 7.75
CA LEU A 51 7.99 2.67 7.47
C LEU A 51 7.04 3.74 8.02
N PRO A 52 7.42 4.45 9.11
CA PRO A 52 6.52 5.44 9.71
C PRO A 52 6.15 6.57 8.76
N LEU A 53 7.13 7.25 8.22
CA LEU A 53 6.95 8.35 7.27
C LEU A 53 7.93 8.13 6.10
N PRO A 54 7.52 7.36 5.07
CA PRO A 54 8.39 7.10 3.93
C PRO A 54 8.65 8.38 3.14
N ASP A 55 9.91 8.62 2.79
CA ASP A 55 10.27 9.67 1.86
C ASP A 55 9.81 9.37 0.43
N PHE A 56 9.93 10.34 -0.48
CA PHE A 56 9.46 10.20 -1.86
C PHE A 56 10.10 9.00 -2.59
N ARG A 57 11.41 8.76 -2.39
CA ARG A 57 12.12 7.62 -3.00
C ARG A 57 11.68 6.29 -2.40
N GLN A 58 11.38 6.27 -1.13
CA GLN A 58 10.84 5.11 -0.44
C GLN A 58 9.42 4.79 -0.95
N LYS A 59 8.57 5.80 -1.19
CA LYS A 59 7.24 5.63 -1.79
C LYS A 59 7.29 5.07 -3.21
N VAL A 60 8.27 5.48 -4.02
CA VAL A 60 8.52 4.86 -5.34
C VAL A 60 8.85 3.37 -5.19
N LYS A 61 9.69 2.99 -4.23
CA LYS A 61 10.01 1.58 -3.97
C LYS A 61 8.80 0.80 -3.43
N GLN A 62 8.03 1.38 -2.52
CA GLN A 62 6.78 0.80 -2.01
C GLN A 62 5.78 0.53 -3.13
N THR A 63 5.61 1.48 -4.06
CA THR A 63 4.77 1.32 -5.24
C THR A 63 5.23 0.13 -6.08
N ASN A 64 6.54 0.01 -6.36
CA ASN A 64 7.07 -1.13 -7.10
C ASN A 64 6.84 -2.46 -6.36
N PHE A 65 6.93 -2.48 -5.03
CA PHE A 65 6.68 -3.67 -4.24
C PHE A 65 5.21 -4.10 -4.28
N VAL A 66 4.27 -3.18 -4.05
CA VAL A 66 2.84 -3.53 -4.06
C VAL A 66 2.39 -3.96 -5.46
N VAL A 67 2.88 -3.31 -6.51
CA VAL A 67 2.65 -3.71 -7.91
C VAL A 67 3.17 -5.12 -8.18
N LYS A 68 4.39 -5.44 -7.71
CA LYS A 68 4.96 -6.78 -7.87
C LYS A 68 4.13 -7.86 -7.16
N VAL A 69 3.66 -7.56 -5.95
CA VAL A 69 2.79 -8.48 -5.19
C VAL A 69 1.46 -8.66 -5.91
N ALA A 70 0.78 -7.60 -6.31
CA ALA A 70 -0.50 -7.67 -7.04
C ALA A 70 -0.37 -8.50 -8.33
N LYS A 71 0.74 -8.35 -9.06
CA LYS A 71 1.03 -9.16 -10.26
C LYS A 71 1.20 -10.64 -9.95
N SER A 72 1.77 -11.01 -8.81
CA SER A 72 1.89 -12.41 -8.41
C SER A 72 0.54 -13.07 -8.11
N PHE A 73 -0.52 -12.26 -7.91
CA PHE A 73 -1.91 -12.71 -7.80
C PHE A 73 -2.66 -12.68 -9.14
N GLY A 74 -1.97 -12.50 -10.27
CA GLY A 74 -2.56 -12.58 -11.61
C GLY A 74 -3.05 -11.25 -12.19
N ILE A 75 -2.85 -10.12 -11.50
CA ILE A 75 -3.26 -8.80 -12.01
C ILE A 75 -2.16 -8.27 -12.93
N ALA A 76 -2.35 -8.40 -14.23
CA ALA A 76 -1.32 -8.05 -15.22
C ALA A 76 -0.90 -6.57 -15.18
N LYS A 77 -1.84 -5.67 -14.94
CA LYS A 77 -1.63 -4.21 -14.89
C LYS A 77 -2.42 -3.58 -13.73
N PRO A 78 -1.94 -3.70 -12.47
CA PRO A 78 -2.67 -3.21 -11.30
C PRO A 78 -2.97 -1.71 -11.38
N LYS A 79 -4.15 -1.32 -10.89
CA LYS A 79 -4.58 0.06 -10.69
C LYS A 79 -4.13 0.54 -9.32
N VAL A 80 -3.25 1.52 -9.27
CA VAL A 80 -2.65 2.06 -8.04
C VAL A 80 -3.23 3.41 -7.72
N ALA A 81 -3.86 3.52 -6.55
CA ALA A 81 -4.30 4.80 -5.98
C ALA A 81 -3.25 5.32 -4.99
N PHE A 82 -2.74 6.53 -5.23
CA PHE A 82 -1.94 7.25 -4.24
C PHE A 82 -2.86 8.03 -3.31
N ILE A 83 -2.96 7.56 -2.07
CA ILE A 83 -3.96 8.03 -1.11
C ILE A 83 -3.56 9.36 -0.48
N ALA A 84 -4.52 10.27 -0.46
CA ALA A 84 -4.48 11.54 0.27
C ALA A 84 -5.86 11.84 0.87
N ALA A 85 -6.05 13.03 1.44
CA ALA A 85 -7.35 13.44 2.00
C ALA A 85 -8.17 14.31 1.02
N SER A 86 -7.70 14.49 -0.20
CA SER A 86 -8.34 15.27 -1.26
C SER A 86 -7.92 14.75 -2.63
N GLU A 87 -8.74 15.02 -3.65
CA GLU A 87 -8.43 14.78 -5.06
C GLU A 87 -7.71 15.97 -5.72
N GLN A 88 -7.63 17.10 -5.01
CA GLN A 88 -6.97 18.30 -5.51
C GLN A 88 -5.48 18.28 -5.20
N VAL A 89 -4.68 18.81 -6.11
CA VAL A 89 -3.24 19.02 -5.89
C VAL A 89 -3.07 20.28 -5.05
N LEU A 90 -2.92 20.11 -3.73
CA LEU A 90 -2.85 21.18 -2.75
C LEU A 90 -1.44 21.27 -2.17
N ASP A 91 -0.83 22.45 -2.25
CA ASP A 91 0.51 22.71 -1.69
C ASP A 91 0.53 22.70 -0.16
N SER A 92 -0.60 23.06 0.47
CA SER A 92 -0.79 22.98 1.92
C SER A 92 -0.87 21.55 2.45
N MET A 93 -0.98 20.55 1.58
CA MET A 93 -1.10 19.14 1.92
C MET A 93 -0.01 18.32 1.21
N PRO A 94 1.15 18.08 1.85
CA PRO A 94 2.29 17.38 1.24
C PRO A 94 1.93 16.02 0.62
N ALA A 95 0.99 15.28 1.22
CA ALA A 95 0.52 14.01 0.68
C ALA A 95 -0.11 14.15 -0.72
N CYS A 96 -0.84 15.24 -0.98
CA CYS A 96 -1.44 15.53 -2.29
C CYS A 96 -0.35 15.81 -3.34
N MET A 97 0.64 16.62 -2.98
CA MET A 97 1.76 16.96 -3.87
C MET A 97 2.57 15.72 -4.24
N GLU A 98 2.90 14.89 -3.26
CA GLU A 98 3.65 13.66 -3.50
C GLU A 98 2.85 12.65 -4.34
N ALA A 99 1.56 12.48 -4.05
CA ALA A 99 0.67 11.60 -4.80
C ALA A 99 0.59 12.00 -6.28
N ALA A 100 0.41 13.29 -6.57
CA ALA A 100 0.40 13.82 -7.93
C ALA A 100 1.73 13.57 -8.66
N ALA A 101 2.86 13.79 -7.96
CA ALA A 101 4.18 13.54 -8.54
C ALA A 101 4.41 12.05 -8.83
N LEU A 102 3.98 11.14 -7.93
CA LEU A 102 4.07 9.69 -8.12
C LEU A 102 3.19 9.21 -9.28
N ALA A 103 1.96 9.70 -9.38
CA ALA A 103 1.08 9.41 -10.51
C ALA A 103 1.74 9.85 -11.83
N LYS A 104 2.33 11.03 -11.86
CA LYS A 104 3.05 11.54 -13.03
C LYS A 104 4.30 10.71 -13.38
N MET A 105 4.98 10.13 -12.39
CA MET A 105 6.08 9.20 -12.65
C MET A 105 5.60 7.91 -13.34
N VAL A 106 4.40 7.43 -13.04
CA VAL A 106 3.80 6.29 -13.75
C VAL A 106 3.49 6.66 -15.19
N ASP A 107 2.84 7.80 -15.44
CA ASP A 107 2.56 8.30 -16.79
C ASP A 107 3.82 8.40 -17.65
N ARG A 108 4.93 8.81 -17.05
CA ARG A 108 6.21 8.96 -17.72
C ARG A 108 7.05 7.68 -17.83
N GLY A 109 6.53 6.55 -17.31
CA GLY A 109 7.22 5.26 -17.32
C GLY A 109 8.44 5.18 -16.39
N GLN A 110 8.55 6.07 -15.41
CA GLN A 110 9.58 6.00 -14.36
C GLN A 110 9.20 4.94 -13.30
N ILE A 111 7.90 4.77 -13.04
CA ILE A 111 7.31 3.63 -12.34
C ILE A 111 6.54 2.83 -13.39
N ARG A 112 6.78 1.52 -13.49
CA ARG A 112 6.27 0.71 -14.60
C ARG A 112 5.39 -0.43 -14.14
N GLY A 113 4.56 -0.90 -15.08
CA GLY A 113 3.81 -2.14 -14.93
C GLY A 113 2.50 -1.99 -14.16
N CYS A 114 2.01 -0.77 -14.00
CA CYS A 114 0.72 -0.44 -13.42
C CYS A 114 0.06 0.73 -14.18
N ILE A 115 -1.18 1.02 -13.84
CA ILE A 115 -1.86 2.29 -14.08
C ILE A 115 -1.92 2.97 -12.71
N ALA A 116 -1.78 4.28 -12.63
CA ALA A 116 -1.89 4.96 -11.35
C ALA A 116 -2.56 6.31 -11.47
N ASP A 117 -3.14 6.75 -10.37
CA ASP A 117 -3.64 8.10 -10.21
C ASP A 117 -3.49 8.56 -8.74
N GLY A 118 -3.49 9.86 -8.56
CA GLY A 118 -3.39 10.54 -7.27
C GLY A 118 -3.17 12.04 -7.42
N PRO A 119 -3.54 12.81 -6.39
CA PRO A 119 -4.09 12.33 -5.11
C PRO A 119 -5.52 11.82 -5.22
N LEU A 120 -5.85 10.79 -4.44
CA LEU A 120 -7.20 10.24 -4.32
C LEU A 120 -7.57 10.07 -2.85
N ALA A 121 -8.73 10.56 -2.44
CA ALA A 121 -9.29 10.19 -1.15
C ALA A 121 -9.74 8.71 -1.19
N LEU A 122 -9.81 8.08 -0.03
CA LEU A 122 -10.08 6.64 0.04
C LEU A 122 -11.42 6.26 -0.58
N ASP A 123 -12.47 7.05 -0.35
CA ASP A 123 -13.81 6.84 -0.90
C ASP A 123 -13.77 6.77 -2.43
N VAL A 124 -13.20 7.77 -3.08
CA VAL A 124 -13.12 7.76 -4.56
C VAL A 124 -12.13 6.72 -5.11
N ALA A 125 -11.19 6.25 -4.30
CA ALA A 125 -10.29 5.19 -4.76
C ALA A 125 -11.01 3.83 -4.90
N ILE A 126 -12.04 3.55 -4.08
CA ILE A 126 -12.65 2.23 -3.95
C ILE A 126 -14.16 2.18 -4.17
N ASP A 127 -14.83 3.33 -4.31
CA ASP A 127 -16.28 3.39 -4.42
C ASP A 127 -16.73 4.21 -5.64
N ASN A 128 -17.46 3.57 -6.56
CA ASN A 128 -17.94 4.20 -7.78
C ASN A 128 -19.00 5.28 -7.54
N GLU A 129 -19.85 5.13 -6.53
CA GLU A 129 -20.86 6.14 -6.20
C GLU A 129 -20.18 7.45 -5.81
N SER A 130 -19.12 7.37 -4.99
CA SER A 130 -18.30 8.54 -4.62
C SER A 130 -17.64 9.21 -5.83
N VAL A 131 -17.19 8.41 -6.81
CA VAL A 131 -16.61 8.93 -8.07
C VAL A 131 -17.66 9.69 -8.88
N GLU A 132 -18.88 9.15 -9.02
CA GLU A 132 -19.97 9.77 -9.76
C GLU A 132 -20.43 11.09 -9.10
N ILE A 133 -20.60 11.09 -7.76
CA ILE A 133 -21.00 12.28 -7.00
C ILE A 133 -19.94 13.40 -7.13
N LYS A 134 -18.67 13.05 -7.01
CA LYS A 134 -17.57 14.01 -7.15
C LYS A 134 -17.18 14.32 -8.59
N LYS A 135 -17.79 13.64 -9.59
CA LYS A 135 -17.53 13.79 -11.03
C LYS A 135 -16.04 13.69 -11.37
N LEU A 136 -15.34 12.76 -10.72
CA LEU A 136 -13.92 12.59 -10.92
C LEU A 136 -13.64 11.75 -12.17
N VAL A 137 -12.74 12.24 -13.03
CA VAL A 137 -12.25 11.48 -14.19
C VAL A 137 -10.89 10.89 -13.86
N SER A 138 -10.84 9.59 -13.70
CA SER A 138 -9.61 8.87 -13.30
C SER A 138 -9.62 7.44 -13.85
N PRO A 139 -8.50 6.91 -14.32
CA PRO A 139 -8.41 5.52 -14.76
C PRO A 139 -8.37 4.50 -13.61
N VAL A 140 -8.31 4.97 -12.37
CA VAL A 140 -8.13 4.18 -11.15
C VAL A 140 -9.32 4.28 -10.22
N ALA A 141 -9.95 5.46 -10.13
CA ALA A 141 -11.01 5.75 -9.18
C ALA A 141 -12.17 4.73 -9.28
N GLY A 142 -12.71 4.36 -8.12
CA GLY A 142 -13.78 3.37 -7.95
C GLY A 142 -13.32 1.92 -8.12
N ASP A 143 -12.09 1.68 -8.60
CA ASP A 143 -11.64 0.34 -9.02
C ASP A 143 -10.13 0.10 -8.74
N ALA A 144 -9.61 0.65 -7.65
CA ALA A 144 -8.21 0.47 -7.27
C ALA A 144 -7.89 -0.99 -6.90
N ASP A 145 -6.75 -1.52 -7.37
CA ASP A 145 -6.17 -2.78 -6.90
C ASP A 145 -5.18 -2.55 -5.75
N CYS A 146 -4.46 -1.42 -5.80
CA CYS A 146 -3.41 -1.10 -4.85
C CYS A 146 -3.65 0.28 -4.23
N LEU A 147 -3.46 0.39 -2.90
CA LEU A 147 -3.51 1.64 -2.16
C LEU A 147 -2.12 1.93 -1.58
N VAL A 148 -1.53 3.07 -1.94
CA VAL A 148 -0.27 3.56 -1.38
C VAL A 148 -0.58 4.72 -0.44
N PHE A 149 -0.41 4.48 0.85
CA PHE A 149 -0.72 5.46 1.88
C PHE A 149 0.42 6.45 2.11
N PRO A 150 0.12 7.68 2.55
CA PRO A 150 1.14 8.72 2.78
C PRO A 150 2.05 8.43 3.97
N ASN A 151 1.55 7.74 5.00
CA ASN A 151 2.26 7.41 6.23
C ASN A 151 1.69 6.15 6.88
N ILE A 152 2.39 5.65 7.89
CA ILE A 152 2.01 4.42 8.59
C ILE A 152 0.71 4.58 9.39
N GLU A 153 0.46 5.75 9.95
CA GLU A 153 -0.71 6.00 10.79
C GLU A 153 -1.99 5.81 9.99
N SER A 154 -2.10 6.43 8.81
CA SER A 154 -3.28 6.29 7.96
C SER A 154 -3.48 4.85 7.47
N ALA A 155 -2.42 4.19 7.05
CA ALA A 155 -2.48 2.79 6.61
C ALA A 155 -2.82 1.83 7.75
N ASN A 156 -2.22 2.00 8.92
CA ASN A 156 -2.44 1.15 10.09
C ASN A 156 -3.86 1.31 10.66
N VAL A 157 -4.37 2.56 10.74
CA VAL A 157 -5.76 2.81 11.15
C VAL A 157 -6.72 2.14 10.19
N PHE A 158 -6.56 2.33 8.88
CA PHE A 158 -7.39 1.66 7.87
C PHE A 158 -7.36 0.13 8.01
N TRP A 159 -6.17 -0.45 8.14
CA TRP A 159 -5.97 -1.89 8.32
C TRP A 159 -6.71 -2.43 9.55
N LYS A 160 -6.50 -1.80 10.70
CA LYS A 160 -7.11 -2.22 11.97
C LYS A 160 -8.60 -1.98 12.02
N THR A 161 -9.11 -0.90 11.43
CA THR A 161 -10.53 -0.62 11.30
C THR A 161 -11.23 -1.77 10.56
N ASN A 162 -10.68 -2.17 9.42
CA ASN A 162 -11.23 -3.29 8.65
C ASN A 162 -11.20 -4.60 9.44
N SER A 163 -10.10 -4.91 10.17
CA SER A 163 -10.02 -6.16 10.93
C SER A 163 -10.96 -6.22 12.13
N LYS A 164 -11.37 -5.09 12.70
CA LYS A 164 -12.13 -5.05 13.96
C LYS A 164 -13.58 -4.60 13.81
N LEU A 165 -13.87 -3.79 12.79
CA LEU A 165 -15.20 -3.20 12.60
C LEU A 165 -15.90 -3.69 11.33
N SER A 166 -15.24 -4.47 10.47
CA SER A 166 -15.84 -4.98 9.23
C SER A 166 -15.99 -6.49 9.27
N PRO A 167 -17.19 -7.02 9.56
CA PRO A 167 -17.42 -8.47 9.58
C PRO A 167 -17.11 -9.13 8.23
N GLY A 168 -16.51 -10.33 8.27
CA GLY A 168 -16.18 -11.10 7.06
C GLY A 168 -14.92 -10.69 6.33
N VAL A 169 -14.23 -9.65 6.77
CA VAL A 169 -12.93 -9.24 6.20
C VAL A 169 -11.85 -10.27 6.55
N ARG A 170 -11.03 -10.61 5.54
CA ARG A 170 -9.83 -11.42 5.71
C ARG A 170 -8.61 -10.60 5.36
N GLN A 171 -7.54 -10.81 6.12
CA GLN A 171 -6.32 -10.03 5.98
C GLN A 171 -5.09 -10.95 6.02
N ALA A 172 -4.13 -10.65 5.13
CA ALA A 172 -2.81 -11.26 5.13
C ALA A 172 -1.74 -10.19 4.95
N GLY A 173 -0.55 -10.41 5.50
CA GLY A 173 0.53 -9.45 5.38
C GLY A 173 1.89 -10.08 5.19
N MET A 174 2.72 -9.43 4.39
CA MET A 174 4.09 -9.88 4.14
C MET A 174 5.08 -8.71 4.13
N LEU A 175 6.28 -8.99 4.59
CA LEU A 175 7.41 -8.09 4.41
C LEU A 175 7.96 -8.24 2.99
N VAL A 176 8.28 -7.12 2.38
CA VAL A 176 8.84 -7.04 1.03
C VAL A 176 10.20 -6.34 1.04
N GLY A 177 10.99 -6.59 0.01
CA GLY A 177 12.38 -6.11 -0.07
C GLY A 177 13.40 -7.09 0.51
N THR A 178 12.97 -8.20 1.04
CA THR A 178 13.79 -9.28 1.59
C THR A 178 14.20 -10.31 0.53
N THR A 179 15.29 -11.04 0.79
CA THR A 179 15.82 -12.11 -0.07
C THR A 179 15.01 -13.41 0.02
N ALA A 180 14.15 -13.55 1.03
CA ALA A 180 13.26 -14.69 1.22
C ALA A 180 11.87 -14.20 1.66
N PRO A 181 10.79 -14.94 1.39
CA PRO A 181 9.44 -14.58 1.82
C PRO A 181 9.32 -14.50 3.34
N CYS A 182 8.82 -13.37 3.84
CA CYS A 182 8.63 -13.12 5.27
C CYS A 182 7.17 -12.75 5.53
N ILE A 183 6.41 -13.65 6.12
CA ILE A 183 5.00 -13.40 6.46
C ILE A 183 4.93 -12.76 7.84
N LEU A 184 4.24 -11.63 7.92
CA LEU A 184 4.03 -10.86 9.13
C LEU A 184 2.53 -10.74 9.40
N ALA A 185 2.09 -11.42 10.47
CA ALA A 185 0.73 -11.26 11.00
C ALA A 185 0.78 -10.59 12.38
N SER A 186 -0.28 -9.89 12.76
CA SER A 186 -0.43 -9.37 14.11
C SER A 186 -0.66 -10.52 15.11
N ARG A 187 -0.28 -10.31 16.36
CA ARG A 187 -0.64 -11.27 17.43
C ARG A 187 -2.11 -11.20 17.82
N ALA A 188 -2.79 -10.14 17.36
CA ALA A 188 -4.21 -9.90 17.64
C ALA A 188 -5.14 -10.25 16.46
N ASP A 189 -4.56 -10.83 15.40
CA ASP A 189 -5.29 -11.32 14.23
C ASP A 189 -5.69 -12.79 14.41
#